data_25ed943c02cb8bfc4adec013d83362cd
#
_entry.id   25ed943c02cb8bfc4adec013d83362cd
#
_cell.length_a   1.000
_cell.length_b   1.000
_cell.length_c   1.000
_cell.angle_alpha   90.00
_cell.angle_beta   90.00
_cell.angle_gamma   90.00
#
_symmetry.space_group_name_H-M   'P 1'
#
loop_
_entity.id
_entity.type
_entity.pdbx_description
1 polymer ?
#
loop_
_entity_poly.entity_id
_entity_poly.type
_entity_poly.pdbx_seq_one_letter_code
_entity_poly.pdbx_strand_id
1 'polypeptide(L)'
;MLKTLENDILRLTVDTHGAEIHSLVAKDTGIEYIWQADPNYWQRHAPILFPIVGKLKNGQYEYDGTVYRMPGHGFARDKEFEFSGQTENSLEYTLTYDEDTLRMYPFKFKLTEIGRASCRERV
;
A
#
# COMPACT_ATOMS: atom_id res chain seq x y z
N MET A 1 -1.59 9.20 -7.90
CA MET A 1 -0.52 9.61 -8.85
C MET A 1 0.57 8.54 -8.87
N LEU A 2 0.94 8.11 -10.03
CA LEU A 2 1.95 7.07 -10.21
C LEU A 2 3.36 7.65 -10.13
N LYS A 3 4.23 6.96 -9.42
CA LYS A 3 5.68 7.24 -9.35
C LYS A 3 6.44 6.02 -9.84
N THR A 4 7.48 6.25 -10.60
CA THR A 4 8.30 5.17 -11.17
C THR A 4 9.73 5.29 -10.67
N LEU A 5 10.29 4.16 -10.27
CA LEU A 5 11.68 4.01 -9.89
C LEU A 5 12.27 2.90 -10.74
N GLU A 6 13.42 3.14 -11.35
CA GLU A 6 14.05 2.10 -12.15
C GLU A 6 15.56 2.11 -12.02
N ASN A 7 16.14 0.92 -12.18
CA ASN A 7 17.57 0.70 -12.37
C ASN A 7 17.79 -0.03 -13.70
N ASP A 8 18.97 -0.61 -13.90
CA ASP A 8 19.27 -1.31 -15.15
C ASP A 8 18.48 -2.62 -15.33
N ILE A 9 17.89 -3.14 -14.27
CA ILE A 9 17.28 -4.47 -14.23
C ILE A 9 15.75 -4.40 -14.08
N LEU A 10 15.25 -3.52 -13.21
CA LEU A 10 13.85 -3.46 -12.80
C LEU A 10 13.25 -2.07 -12.94
N ARG A 11 11.95 -2.04 -13.25
CA ARG A 11 11.13 -0.82 -13.18
C ARG A 11 9.97 -1.06 -12.22
N LEU A 12 9.92 -0.27 -11.15
CA LEU A 12 8.88 -0.30 -10.14
C LEU A 12 7.97 0.90 -10.29
N THR A 13 6.65 0.69 -10.31
CA THR A 13 5.66 1.77 -10.33
C THR A 13 4.73 1.62 -9.14
N VAL A 14 4.54 2.71 -8.40
CA VAL A 14 3.71 2.76 -7.20
C VAL A 14 2.71 3.90 -7.32
N ASP A 15 1.47 3.65 -6.91
CA ASP A 15 0.44 4.69 -6.85
C ASP A 15 0.40 5.30 -5.44
N THR A 16 0.29 6.62 -5.35
CA THR A 16 0.09 7.30 -4.06
C THR A 16 -1.24 6.90 -3.42
N HIS A 17 -2.23 6.54 -4.22
CA HIS A 17 -3.48 5.98 -3.70
C HIS A 17 -3.20 4.58 -3.14
N GLY A 18 -3.29 4.47 -1.81
CA GLY A 18 -3.00 3.22 -1.10
C GLY A 18 -1.52 2.86 -1.02
N ALA A 19 -0.61 3.69 -1.53
CA ALA A 19 0.82 3.36 -1.71
C ALA A 19 1.00 1.99 -2.36
N GLU A 20 0.13 1.69 -3.32
CA GLU A 20 0.00 0.37 -3.92
C GLU A 20 1.01 0.18 -5.05
N ILE A 21 1.72 -0.95 -5.04
CA ILE A 21 2.57 -1.33 -6.16
C ILE A 21 1.68 -1.73 -7.32
N HIS A 22 1.81 -1.04 -8.45
CA HIS A 22 1.05 -1.31 -9.65
C HIS A 22 1.81 -2.11 -10.70
N SER A 23 3.14 -2.01 -10.69
CA SER A 23 3.94 -2.64 -11.74
C SER A 23 5.36 -2.93 -11.24
N LEU A 24 5.86 -4.08 -11.58
CA LEU A 24 7.26 -4.45 -11.41
C LEU A 24 7.69 -5.22 -12.65
N VAL A 25 8.45 -4.56 -13.52
CA VAL A 25 8.85 -5.11 -14.81
C VAL A 25 10.34 -5.43 -14.80
N ALA A 26 10.69 -6.63 -15.28
CA ALA A 26 12.07 -6.97 -15.62
C ALA A 26 12.41 -6.36 -16.97
N LYS A 27 13.38 -5.46 -17.02
CA LYS A 27 13.66 -4.67 -18.23
C LYS A 27 14.22 -5.49 -19.40
N ASP A 28 14.92 -6.57 -19.12
CA ASP A 28 15.52 -7.43 -20.14
C ASP A 28 14.49 -8.32 -20.85
N THR A 29 13.49 -8.82 -20.12
CA THR A 29 12.45 -9.70 -20.66
C THR A 29 11.13 -9.01 -20.96
N GLY A 30 10.89 -7.84 -20.35
CA GLY A 30 9.62 -7.14 -20.44
C GLY A 30 8.51 -7.79 -19.61
N ILE A 31 8.84 -8.77 -18.78
CA ILE A 31 7.83 -9.48 -17.97
C ILE A 31 7.32 -8.60 -16.84
N GLU A 32 6.00 -8.50 -16.73
CA GLU A 32 5.30 -7.83 -15.64
C GLU A 32 5.00 -8.85 -14.53
N TYR A 33 5.46 -8.59 -13.31
CA TYR A 33 5.31 -9.50 -12.17
C TYR A 33 4.11 -9.19 -11.28
N ILE A 34 3.45 -8.05 -11.49
CA ILE A 34 2.31 -7.64 -10.67
C ILE A 34 1.01 -7.86 -11.43
N TRP A 35 0.00 -8.39 -10.76
CA TRP A 35 -1.34 -8.52 -11.30
C TRP A 35 -1.87 -7.16 -11.76
N GLN A 36 -2.42 -7.08 -12.98
CA GLN A 36 -2.79 -5.82 -13.61
C GLN A 36 -4.25 -5.43 -13.41
N ALA A 37 -4.86 -5.89 -12.33
CA ALA A 37 -6.19 -5.44 -11.87
C ALA A 37 -7.29 -5.63 -12.91
N ASP A 38 -7.30 -6.77 -13.61
CA ASP A 38 -8.34 -7.10 -14.59
C ASP A 38 -9.72 -7.08 -13.90
N PRO A 39 -10.65 -6.20 -14.32
CA PRO A 39 -11.96 -6.06 -13.68
C PRO A 39 -12.84 -7.32 -13.75
N ASN A 40 -12.55 -8.23 -14.65
CA ASN A 40 -13.28 -9.51 -14.74
C ASN A 40 -12.93 -10.46 -13.59
N TYR A 41 -11.85 -10.18 -12.87
CA TYR A 41 -11.38 -11.02 -11.76
C TYR A 41 -11.21 -10.23 -10.48
N TRP A 42 -10.23 -9.33 -10.44
CA TRP A 42 -9.92 -8.55 -9.23
C TRP A 42 -9.27 -7.21 -9.58
N GLN A 43 -9.93 -6.12 -9.20
CA GLN A 43 -9.57 -4.77 -9.63
C GLN A 43 -8.46 -4.11 -8.84
N ARG A 44 -7.79 -4.82 -7.96
CA ARG A 44 -6.66 -4.29 -7.21
C ARG A 44 -5.38 -4.99 -7.66
N HIS A 45 -4.22 -4.34 -7.43
CA HIS A 45 -2.90 -4.90 -7.76
C HIS A 45 -2.29 -5.60 -6.55
N ALA A 46 -1.79 -4.81 -5.59
CA ALA A 46 -1.10 -5.29 -4.38
C ALA A 46 -1.43 -4.38 -3.20
N PRO A 47 -2.69 -4.37 -2.72
CA PRO A 47 -3.10 -3.41 -1.69
C PRO A 47 -2.42 -3.66 -0.35
N ILE A 48 -2.18 -2.56 0.38
CA ILE A 48 -1.66 -2.60 1.74
C ILE A 48 -2.82 -2.78 2.71
N LEU A 49 -2.70 -3.75 3.61
CA LEU A 49 -3.73 -4.09 4.59
C LEU A 49 -3.36 -3.49 5.94
N PHE A 50 -4.03 -2.41 6.32
CA PHE A 50 -3.79 -1.72 7.58
C PHE A 50 -5.06 -0.97 8.00
N PRO A 51 -5.42 -0.90 9.30
CA PRO A 51 -4.72 -1.49 10.43
C PRO A 51 -5.04 -2.96 10.71
N ILE A 52 -5.93 -3.58 9.94
CA ILE A 52 -6.27 -4.99 10.12
C ILE A 52 -6.15 -5.78 8.82
N VAL A 53 -6.10 -7.09 8.96
CA VAL A 53 -6.17 -8.04 7.85
C VAL A 53 -7.45 -8.86 8.02
N GLY A 54 -8.21 -9.03 6.93
CA GLY A 54 -9.48 -9.76 6.99
C GLY A 54 -10.62 -8.90 7.51
N LYS A 55 -11.64 -9.56 8.03
CA LYS A 55 -12.86 -8.92 8.54
C LYS A 55 -13.04 -9.16 10.03
N LEU A 56 -13.51 -8.14 10.72
CA LEU A 56 -13.93 -8.27 12.10
C LEU A 56 -15.35 -8.81 12.18
N LYS A 57 -15.67 -9.49 13.27
CA LYS A 57 -17.04 -9.96 13.54
C LYS A 57 -17.99 -8.77 13.55
N ASN A 58 -19.03 -8.82 12.72
CA ASN A 58 -20.00 -7.73 12.52
C ASN A 58 -19.36 -6.41 12.04
N GLY A 59 -18.14 -6.45 11.52
CA GLY A 59 -17.45 -5.28 11.01
C GLY A 59 -17.09 -4.26 12.08
N GLN A 60 -16.95 -4.67 13.33
CA GLN A 60 -16.73 -3.74 14.45
C GLN A 60 -15.85 -4.35 15.54
N TYR A 61 -15.32 -3.47 16.38
CA TYR A 61 -14.58 -3.85 17.59
C TYR A 61 -14.83 -2.85 18.69
N GLU A 62 -14.56 -3.24 19.93
CA GLU A 62 -14.68 -2.37 21.09
C GLU A 62 -13.31 -2.07 21.66
N TYR A 63 -13.03 -0.80 21.94
CA TYR A 63 -11.82 -0.35 22.60
C TYR A 63 -12.17 0.74 23.61
N ASP A 64 -11.72 0.54 24.85
CA ASP A 64 -11.93 1.49 25.95
C ASP A 64 -13.41 1.93 26.10
N GLY A 65 -14.32 0.95 26.00
CA GLY A 65 -15.75 1.16 26.17
C GLY A 65 -16.46 1.75 24.95
N THR A 66 -15.77 2.01 23.86
CA THR A 66 -16.35 2.57 22.64
C THR A 66 -16.28 1.55 21.50
N VAL A 67 -17.38 1.46 20.74
CA VAL A 67 -17.46 0.59 19.56
C VAL A 67 -17.03 1.36 18.32
N TYR A 68 -16.11 0.75 17.57
CA TYR A 68 -15.59 1.30 16.32
C TYR A 68 -15.92 0.36 15.15
N ARG A 69 -16.17 0.93 13.99
CA ARG A 69 -16.39 0.17 12.77
C ARG A 69 -15.13 0.21 11.91
N MET A 70 -14.83 -0.93 11.28
CA MET A 70 -13.65 -1.04 10.42
C MET A 70 -14.02 -1.85 9.18
N PRO A 71 -13.72 -1.34 7.97
CA PRO A 71 -13.96 -2.12 6.76
C PRO A 71 -12.99 -3.31 6.67
N GLY A 72 -13.34 -4.30 5.87
CA GLY A 72 -12.47 -5.45 5.61
C GLY A 72 -11.10 -4.99 5.13
N HIS A 73 -10.05 -5.54 5.71
CA HIS A 73 -8.64 -5.21 5.45
C HIS A 73 -8.25 -3.78 5.83
N GLY A 74 -9.07 -3.07 6.62
CA GLY A 74 -8.76 -1.71 7.07
C GLY A 74 -9.00 -0.65 6.00
N PHE A 75 -8.35 0.49 6.14
CA PHE A 75 -8.60 1.67 5.31
C PHE A 75 -7.40 2.16 4.49
N ALA A 76 -6.19 1.70 4.77
CA ALA A 76 -5.00 2.27 4.14
C ALA A 76 -5.03 2.17 2.61
N ARG A 77 -5.54 1.06 2.08
CA ARG A 77 -5.61 0.83 0.63
C ARG A 77 -6.51 1.81 -0.12
N ASP A 78 -7.39 2.51 0.61
CA ASP A 78 -8.34 3.48 0.03
C ASP A 78 -7.97 4.93 0.37
N LYS A 79 -6.82 5.17 0.98
CA LYS A 79 -6.36 6.49 1.37
C LYS A 79 -5.22 6.98 0.47
N GLU A 80 -5.14 8.31 0.30
CA GLU A 80 -4.01 8.93 -0.38
C GLU A 80 -2.82 9.02 0.58
N PHE A 81 -1.71 8.43 0.18
CA PHE A 81 -0.45 8.58 0.89
C PHE A 81 0.30 9.80 0.37
N GLU A 82 1.07 10.41 1.24
CA GLU A 82 2.02 11.44 0.86
C GLU A 82 3.32 10.78 0.40
N PHE A 83 3.83 11.21 -0.76
CA PHE A 83 5.16 10.80 -1.21
C PHE A 83 6.18 11.50 -0.35
N SER A 84 6.88 10.76 0.49
CA SER A 84 7.75 11.32 1.55
C SER A 84 9.24 11.19 1.28
N GLY A 85 9.64 10.39 0.29
CA GLY A 85 11.06 10.27 0.00
C GLY A 85 11.36 9.32 -1.13
N GLN A 86 12.61 9.45 -1.62
CA GLN A 86 13.12 8.57 -2.67
C GLN A 86 14.62 8.41 -2.49
N THR A 87 15.08 7.18 -2.67
CA THR A 87 16.50 6.89 -2.78
C THR A 87 16.78 6.30 -4.16
N GLU A 88 18.02 5.91 -4.42
CA GLU A 88 18.41 5.27 -5.69
C GLU A 88 17.58 4.01 -5.99
N ASN A 89 17.15 3.29 -4.96
CA ASN A 89 16.47 2.01 -5.11
C ASN A 89 15.18 1.88 -4.29
N SER A 90 14.63 2.99 -3.79
CA SER A 90 13.39 2.94 -3.01
C SER A 90 12.52 4.19 -3.18
N LEU A 91 11.21 4.00 -3.03
CA LEU A 91 10.21 5.05 -2.92
C LEU A 91 9.57 4.95 -1.54
N GLU A 92 9.37 6.08 -0.87
CA GLU A 92 8.79 6.12 0.47
C GLU A 92 7.49 6.91 0.47
N TYR A 93 6.48 6.35 1.13
CA TYR A 93 5.16 6.93 1.26
C TYR A 93 4.72 6.94 2.73
N THR A 94 3.99 7.98 3.11
CA THR A 94 3.52 8.15 4.49
C THR A 94 2.03 8.43 4.52
N LEU A 95 1.33 7.74 5.42
CA LEU A 95 -0.06 8.00 5.76
C LEU A 95 -0.13 8.36 7.24
N THR A 96 -0.69 9.51 7.55
CA THR A 96 -0.94 9.91 8.94
C THR A 96 -2.43 9.89 9.23
N TYR A 97 -2.77 9.81 10.52
CA TYR A 97 -4.16 9.86 10.96
C TYR A 97 -4.85 11.15 10.49
N ASP A 98 -6.16 11.07 10.33
CA ASP A 98 -7.05 12.21 10.12
C ASP A 98 -8.35 12.01 10.90
N GLU A 99 -9.31 12.92 10.76
CA GLU A 99 -10.60 12.79 11.47
C GLU A 99 -11.34 11.53 11.07
N ASP A 100 -11.27 11.14 9.81
CA ASP A 100 -11.93 9.95 9.30
C ASP A 100 -11.30 8.67 9.87
N THR A 101 -9.97 8.58 9.89
CA THR A 101 -9.30 7.41 10.45
C THR A 101 -9.50 7.30 11.96
N LEU A 102 -9.58 8.42 12.68
CA LEU A 102 -9.83 8.42 14.13
C LEU A 102 -11.20 7.85 14.50
N ARG A 103 -12.18 7.94 13.60
CA ARG A 103 -13.49 7.32 13.82
C ARG A 103 -13.47 5.81 13.73
N MET A 104 -12.52 5.26 12.97
CA MET A 104 -12.36 3.83 12.76
C MET A 104 -11.26 3.24 13.64
N TYR A 105 -10.24 4.03 13.93
CA TYR A 105 -9.03 3.62 14.61
C TYR A 105 -8.53 4.78 15.46
N PRO A 106 -8.80 4.76 16.79
CA PRO A 106 -8.66 5.95 17.64
C PRO A 106 -7.22 6.22 18.08
N PHE A 107 -6.28 6.14 17.16
CA PHE A 107 -4.86 6.34 17.44
C PHE A 107 -4.27 7.31 16.44
N LYS A 108 -3.36 8.16 16.92
CA LYS A 108 -2.60 9.09 16.09
C LYS A 108 -1.40 8.37 15.48
N PHE A 109 -1.65 7.61 14.42
CA PHE A 109 -0.64 6.80 13.78
C PHE A 109 0.11 7.55 12.68
N LYS A 110 1.28 7.02 12.34
CA LYS A 110 2.05 7.35 11.15
C LYS A 110 2.52 6.05 10.53
N LEU A 111 1.98 5.72 9.37
CA LEU A 111 2.35 4.53 8.62
C LEU A 111 3.31 4.92 7.50
N THR A 112 4.47 4.29 7.47
CA THR A 112 5.46 4.50 6.43
C THR A 112 5.61 3.22 5.61
N GLU A 113 5.42 3.34 4.30
CA GLU A 113 5.61 2.24 3.35
C GLU A 113 6.79 2.53 2.44
N ILE A 114 7.66 1.54 2.26
CA ILE A 114 8.84 1.65 1.42
C ILE A 114 8.80 0.59 0.34
N GLY A 115 8.67 1.04 -0.92
CA GLY A 115 8.79 0.17 -2.08
C GLY A 115 10.24 0.13 -2.55
N ARG A 116 10.82 -1.06 -2.68
CA ARG A 116 12.19 -1.26 -3.13
C ARG A 116 12.26 -1.98 -4.45
N ALA A 117 13.04 -1.41 -5.36
CA ALA A 117 13.42 -2.07 -6.60
C ALA A 117 14.92 -2.36 -6.55
N SER A 118 15.30 -3.39 -5.82
CA SER A 118 16.70 -3.82 -5.75
C SER A 118 16.80 -5.28 -6.14
N CYS A 119 17.77 -5.57 -7.00
CA CYS A 119 18.17 -6.93 -7.32
C CYS A 119 19.44 -7.21 -6.55
N ARG A 120 19.37 -8.14 -5.59
CA ARG A 120 20.54 -8.59 -4.85
C ARG A 120 20.94 -9.95 -5.36
N GLU A 121 22.18 -10.04 -5.79
CA GLU A 121 22.79 -11.32 -6.03
C GLU A 121 22.97 -12.03 -4.69
N ARG A 122 22.47 -13.25 -4.60
CA ARG A 122 22.71 -14.07 -3.42
C ARG A 122 23.95 -14.89 -3.61
N VAL A 123 24.82 -14.75 -2.68
CA VAL A 123 26.02 -15.56 -2.61
C VAL A 123 25.76 -16.78 -1.75
#